data_0f68a443f4d536fa034bf7d524018d7f
#
_entry.id   0f68a443f4d536fa034bf7d524018d7f
#
_cell.length_a   1.000
_cell.length_b   1.000
_cell.length_c   1.000
_cell.angle_alpha   90.00
_cell.angle_beta   90.00
_cell.angle_gamma   90.00
#
_symmetry.space_group_name_H-M   'P 1'
#
loop_
_entity.id
_entity.type
_entity.pdbx_description
1 polymer ?
#
loop_
_entity_poly.entity_id
_entity_poly.type
_entity_poly.pdbx_seq_one_letter_code
_entity_poly.pdbx_strand_id
1 'polypeptide(L)'
;DHKLLGYEKSKYARKMYNALLQRKTDNKIIRIPFGHSEYQNYQDKTGLNLYPHLIHGDKERRKKFRARHKGYLKEGYYSPSFFSYYILW
;
A
#
# COMPACT_ATOMS: atom_id res chain seq x y z
N ASP A 1 -7.30 -1.43 16.55
CA ASP A 1 -8.62 -2.01 16.65
C ASP A 1 -9.17 -2.54 15.34
N HIS A 2 -8.27 -2.73 14.38
CA HIS A 2 -8.58 -3.33 13.08
C HIS A 2 -7.68 -4.53 12.83
N LYS A 3 -8.21 -5.49 12.08
CA LYS A 3 -7.45 -6.66 11.63
C LYS A 3 -7.25 -6.55 10.13
N LEU A 4 -6.00 -6.69 9.68
CA LEU A 4 -5.69 -6.73 8.26
C LEU A 4 -6.07 -8.09 7.70
N LEU A 5 -6.99 -8.11 6.73
CA LEU A 5 -7.48 -9.35 6.12
C LEU A 5 -6.70 -9.70 4.85
N GLY A 6 -6.25 -8.71 4.10
CA GLY A 6 -5.55 -8.92 2.84
C GLY A 6 -5.69 -7.73 1.91
N TYR A 7 -5.55 -7.99 0.61
CA TYR A 7 -5.55 -6.95 -0.41
C TYR A 7 -6.42 -7.36 -1.58
N GLU A 8 -6.91 -6.36 -2.32
CA GLU A 8 -7.66 -6.55 -3.55
C GLU A 8 -7.27 -5.48 -4.57
N LYS A 9 -7.58 -5.69 -5.85
CA LYS A 9 -7.41 -4.65 -6.87
C LYS A 9 -8.36 -3.49 -6.55
N SER A 10 -7.85 -2.26 -6.56
CA SER A 10 -8.67 -1.09 -6.30
C SER A 10 -9.54 -0.73 -7.50
N LYS A 11 -10.78 -0.35 -7.25
CA LYS A 11 -11.68 0.23 -8.25
C LYS A 11 -11.61 1.75 -8.29
N TYR A 12 -10.88 2.35 -7.36
CA TYR A 12 -10.68 3.80 -7.35
C TYR A 12 -9.71 4.20 -8.46
N ALA A 13 -10.02 5.31 -9.15
CA ALA A 13 -9.17 5.81 -10.21
C ALA A 13 -7.76 6.08 -9.70
N ARG A 14 -6.75 5.64 -10.47
CA ARG A 14 -5.33 5.85 -10.20
C ARG A 14 -4.79 5.16 -8.94
N LYS A 15 -5.56 4.26 -8.34
CA LYS A 15 -5.08 3.46 -7.20
C LYS A 15 -4.81 2.04 -7.64
N MET A 16 -3.77 1.42 -7.08
CA MET A 16 -3.38 0.06 -7.42
C MET A 16 -4.23 -0.96 -6.65
N TYR A 17 -4.22 -0.85 -5.33
CA TYR A 17 -4.82 -1.83 -4.44
C TYR A 17 -5.63 -1.19 -3.34
N ASN A 18 -6.52 -1.98 -2.74
CA ASN A 18 -7.13 -1.68 -1.45
C ASN A 18 -6.59 -2.65 -0.41
N ALA A 19 -6.26 -2.15 0.76
CA ALA A 19 -6.07 -2.98 1.93
C ALA A 19 -7.44 -3.24 2.57
N LEU A 20 -7.71 -4.48 2.92
CA LEU A 20 -8.98 -4.88 3.52
C LEU A 20 -8.79 -5.02 5.02
N LEU A 21 -9.49 -4.20 5.78
CA LEU A 21 -9.43 -4.18 7.23
C LEU A 21 -10.80 -4.57 7.81
N GLN A 22 -10.77 -5.33 8.88
CA GLN A 22 -11.99 -5.64 9.63
C GLN A 22 -11.95 -4.92 10.98
N ARG A 23 -12.96 -4.11 11.24
CA ARG A 23 -13.09 -3.43 12.53
C ARG A 23 -13.49 -4.43 13.59
N LYS A 24 -12.75 -4.49 14.69
CA LYS A 24 -12.98 -5.49 15.73
C LYS A 24 -14.27 -5.25 16.53
N THR A 25 -14.76 -4.00 16.56
CA THR A 25 -15.96 -3.66 17.35
C THR A 25 -17.26 -4.17 16.72
N ASP A 26 -17.36 -4.12 15.37
CA ASP A 26 -18.60 -4.47 14.67
C ASP A 26 -18.39 -5.39 13.48
N ASN A 27 -17.15 -5.88 13.27
CA ASN A 27 -16.73 -6.72 12.16
C ASN A 27 -16.93 -6.11 10.76
N LYS A 28 -17.10 -4.80 10.70
CA LYS A 28 -17.30 -4.11 9.42
C LYS A 28 -16.01 -4.08 8.62
N ILE A 29 -16.12 -4.33 7.31
CA ILE A 29 -15.00 -4.30 6.38
C ILE A 29 -14.77 -2.87 5.89
N ILE A 30 -13.53 -2.41 5.98
CA ILE A 30 -13.11 -1.09 5.52
C ILE A 30 -12.03 -1.29 4.46
N ARG A 31 -12.11 -0.52 3.37
CA ARG A 31 -11.14 -0.55 2.29
C ARG A 31 -10.29 0.71 2.31
N ILE A 32 -8.97 0.53 2.33
CA ILE A 32 -8.02 1.65 2.31
C ILE A 32 -7.27 1.59 0.97
N PRO A 33 -7.59 2.48 0.01
CA PRO A 33 -6.88 2.50 -1.27
C PRO A 33 -5.45 3.03 -1.09
N PHE A 34 -4.50 2.41 -1.79
CA PHE A 34 -3.10 2.83 -1.73
C PHE A 34 -2.37 2.51 -3.04
N GLY A 35 -1.19 3.11 -3.20
CA GLY A 35 -0.40 2.98 -4.42
C GLY A 35 -0.99 3.82 -5.56
N HIS A 36 -0.15 4.15 -6.54
CA HIS A 36 -0.58 4.93 -7.71
C HIS A 36 -0.32 4.12 -8.97
N SER A 37 -1.36 3.84 -9.74
CA SER A 37 -1.29 2.94 -10.90
C SER A 37 -0.44 3.48 -12.05
N GLU A 38 -0.08 4.75 -12.03
CA GLU A 38 0.76 5.38 -13.05
C GLU A 38 2.23 5.50 -12.64
N TYR A 39 2.58 5.18 -11.39
CA TYR A 39 3.93 5.32 -10.88
C TYR A 39 4.57 3.96 -10.60
N GLN A 40 5.90 3.91 -10.75
CA GLN A 40 6.67 2.72 -10.43
C GLN A 40 6.85 2.56 -8.93
N ASN A 41 7.02 1.31 -8.50
CA ASN A 41 7.23 0.93 -7.11
C ASN A 41 8.41 -0.04 -7.02
N TYR A 42 8.95 -0.21 -5.82
CA TYR A 42 10.08 -1.11 -5.62
C TYR A 42 9.65 -2.59 -5.67
N GLN A 43 8.55 -2.92 -5.01
CA GLN A 43 8.10 -4.30 -4.83
C GLN A 43 6.57 -4.34 -4.70
N ASP A 44 6.02 -5.56 -4.67
CA ASP A 44 4.61 -5.78 -4.42
C ASP A 44 4.46 -6.95 -3.45
N LYS A 45 4.17 -6.63 -2.20
CA LYS A 45 3.96 -7.64 -1.14
C LYS A 45 2.50 -8.04 -0.97
N THR A 46 1.60 -7.57 -1.84
CA THR A 46 0.18 -7.94 -1.75
C THR A 46 -0.07 -9.40 -2.09
N GLY A 47 0.81 -10.01 -2.85
CA GLY A 47 0.62 -11.36 -3.38
C GLY A 47 -0.22 -11.41 -4.64
N LEU A 48 -0.81 -10.29 -5.08
CA LEU A 48 -1.67 -10.24 -6.26
C LEU A 48 -0.89 -10.04 -7.57
N ASN A 49 0.22 -9.30 -7.50
CA ASN A 49 1.14 -9.08 -8.62
C ASN A 49 0.43 -8.64 -9.92
N LEU A 50 -0.50 -7.68 -9.78
CA LEU A 50 -1.30 -7.21 -10.92
C LEU A 50 -0.59 -6.15 -11.77
N TYR A 51 0.47 -5.54 -11.25
CA TYR A 51 1.21 -4.46 -11.92
C TYR A 51 2.70 -4.77 -12.01
N PRO A 52 3.10 -5.94 -12.57
CA PRO A 52 4.52 -6.32 -12.60
C PRO A 52 5.38 -5.34 -13.41
N HIS A 53 4.81 -4.70 -14.42
CA HIS A 53 5.51 -3.72 -15.25
C HIS A 53 5.87 -2.43 -14.48
N LEU A 54 5.28 -2.19 -13.31
CA LEU A 54 5.57 -1.03 -12.48
C LEU A 54 6.61 -1.33 -11.39
N ILE A 55 7.06 -2.57 -11.25
CA ILE A 55 7.97 -2.98 -10.18
C ILE A 55 9.40 -2.94 -10.71
N HIS A 56 10.22 -2.06 -10.16
CA HIS A 56 11.60 -1.87 -10.65
C HIS A 56 12.66 -2.64 -9.86
N GLY A 57 12.42 -2.95 -8.57
CA GLY A 57 13.38 -3.66 -7.73
C GLY A 57 14.69 -2.91 -7.49
N ASP A 58 14.73 -1.60 -7.69
CA ASP A 58 15.93 -0.78 -7.58
C ASP A 58 16.16 -0.35 -6.13
N LYS A 59 17.18 -0.90 -5.49
CA LYS A 59 17.47 -0.66 -4.08
C LYS A 59 17.86 0.79 -3.79
N GLU A 60 18.52 1.48 -4.74
CA GLU A 60 18.88 2.88 -4.58
C GLU A 60 17.64 3.76 -4.58
N ARG A 61 16.70 3.50 -5.48
CA ARG A 61 15.43 4.22 -5.52
C ARG A 61 14.62 3.96 -4.25
N ARG A 62 14.64 2.72 -3.74
CA ARG A 62 13.99 2.35 -2.49
C ARG A 62 14.54 3.17 -1.32
N LYS A 63 15.86 3.25 -1.21
CA LYS A 63 16.54 3.99 -0.14
C LYS A 63 16.14 5.46 -0.16
N LYS A 64 16.13 6.08 -1.34
CA LYS A 64 15.75 7.48 -1.51
C LYS A 64 14.28 7.71 -1.17
N PHE A 65 13.40 6.80 -1.61
CA PHE A 65 11.97 6.89 -1.30
C PHE A 65 11.74 6.83 0.20
N ARG A 66 12.34 5.84 0.87
CA ARG A 66 12.15 5.66 2.32
C ARG A 66 12.66 6.87 3.11
N ALA A 67 13.77 7.46 2.70
CA ALA A 67 14.31 8.65 3.35
C ALA A 67 13.35 9.84 3.22
N ARG A 68 12.78 10.07 2.01
CA ARG A 68 11.86 11.19 1.77
C ARG A 68 10.52 11.00 2.45
N HIS A 69 10.01 9.77 2.52
CA HIS A 69 8.64 9.51 2.96
C HIS A 69 8.55 9.01 4.40
N LYS A 70 9.67 8.96 5.10
CA LYS A 70 9.71 8.52 6.51
C LYS A 70 8.76 9.34 7.39
N GLY A 71 8.64 10.64 7.14
CA GLY A 71 7.74 11.52 7.89
C GLY A 71 6.26 11.21 7.70
N TYR A 72 5.89 10.56 6.60
CA TYR A 72 4.48 10.22 6.32
C TYR A 72 3.96 9.12 7.25
N LEU A 73 4.84 8.40 7.91
CA LEU A 73 4.43 7.38 8.89
C LEU A 73 3.75 7.98 10.11
N LYS A 74 3.85 9.30 10.29
CA LYS A 74 3.14 10.03 11.35
C LYS A 74 1.63 10.03 11.16
N GLU A 75 1.14 9.71 9.95
CA GLU A 75 -0.30 9.60 9.68
C GLU A 75 -0.93 8.39 10.38
N GLY A 76 -0.11 7.49 10.91
CA GLY A 76 -0.55 6.37 11.72
C GLY A 76 -0.65 5.06 10.97
N TYR A 77 -0.98 4.01 11.71
CA TYR A 77 -1.14 2.66 11.16
C TYR A 77 -2.32 2.61 10.20
N TYR A 78 -2.13 1.85 9.12
CA TYR A 78 -3.18 1.56 8.14
C TYR A 78 -3.66 2.78 7.36
N SER A 79 -2.89 3.87 7.32
CA SER A 79 -3.11 4.95 6.36
C SER A 79 -2.65 4.50 4.96
N PRO A 80 -3.09 5.19 3.89
CA PRO A 80 -2.57 4.92 2.54
C PRO A 80 -1.04 5.00 2.48
N SER A 81 -0.44 5.98 3.16
CA SER A 81 1.01 6.14 3.22
C SER A 81 1.69 4.95 3.89
N PHE A 82 1.10 4.40 4.94
CA PHE A 82 1.58 3.20 5.62
C PHE A 82 1.69 2.03 4.66
N PHE A 83 0.62 1.75 3.91
CA PHE A 83 0.61 0.62 2.99
C PHE A 83 1.56 0.82 1.82
N SER A 84 1.63 2.03 1.26
CA SER A 84 2.59 2.32 0.19
C SER A 84 4.02 2.11 0.66
N TYR A 85 4.34 2.58 1.86
CA TYR A 85 5.70 2.48 2.42
C TYR A 85 6.10 1.03 2.70
N TYR A 86 5.24 0.24 3.32
CA TYR A 86 5.61 -1.11 3.77
C TYR A 86 5.32 -2.21 2.75
N ILE A 87 4.38 -2.00 1.85
CA ILE A 87 3.97 -3.04 0.89
C ILE A 87 4.60 -2.84 -0.48
N LEU A 88 4.73 -1.59 -0.92
CA LEU A 88 5.24 -1.28 -2.27
C LEU A 88 6.68 -0.77 -2.26
N TRP A 89 7.22 -0.39 -1.14
CA TRP A 89 8.58 0.11 -0.96
C TRP A 89 9.25 -0.53 0.24
#